data_aa9d6bd37e166124e25ef6bb1341203c
#
_entry.id   aa9d6bd37e166124e25ef6bb1341203c
#
_cell.length_a   1.000
_cell.length_b   1.000
_cell.length_c   1.000
_cell.angle_alpha   90.00
_cell.angle_beta   90.00
_cell.angle_gamma   90.00
#
_symmetry.space_group_name_H-M   'P 1'
#
loop_
_entity.id
_entity.type
_entity.pdbx_description
1 polymer ?
#
loop_
_entity_poly.entity_id
_entity_poly.type
_entity_poly.pdbx_seq_one_letter_code
_entity_poly.pdbx_strand_id
1 'polypeptide(L)'
;PGLTAGGFESTLIISPPGGGKTTLLRELIRLLAEGRRVSLVDERGEVAGVYDGVPEFDVGARCDVMTGVDKRTGAGMLLRAMNPEILAMDEITEPADLDAVRSAAGCGVALLATAHARDLEDMSRRRLYRELLALGVFRRVVELENRAGVRRCRLRELP
;
A
#
# COMPACT_ATOMS: atom_id res chain seq x y z
N PRO A 1 -13.80 9.30 0.34
CA PRO A 1 -14.83 8.95 -0.66
C PRO A 1 -14.25 8.78 -2.06
N GLY A 2 -13.29 9.64 -2.50
CA GLY A 2 -12.74 9.59 -3.86
C GLY A 2 -11.81 8.41 -4.18
N LEU A 3 -11.29 7.70 -3.18
CA LEU A 3 -10.36 6.58 -3.37
C LEU A 3 -11.07 5.22 -3.51
N THR A 4 -12.31 5.11 -3.08
CA THR A 4 -13.04 3.85 -3.04
C THR A 4 -14.27 3.81 -3.95
N ALA A 5 -14.73 4.97 -4.43
CA ALA A 5 -15.90 5.08 -5.30
C ALA A 5 -15.50 4.89 -6.79
N GLY A 6 -16.23 4.06 -7.51
CA GLY A 6 -16.18 3.98 -8.97
C GLY A 6 -15.08 3.12 -9.60
N GLY A 7 -14.26 2.43 -8.85
CA GLY A 7 -13.13 1.65 -9.32
C GLY A 7 -11.85 2.10 -8.61
N PHE A 8 -11.20 1.17 -7.93
CA PHE A 8 -9.95 1.47 -7.23
C PHE A 8 -8.79 1.52 -8.24
N GLU A 9 -8.04 2.59 -8.22
CA GLU A 9 -6.79 2.72 -8.97
C GLU A 9 -5.59 2.60 -8.05
N SER A 10 -4.51 2.03 -8.56
CA SER A 10 -3.27 1.84 -7.82
C SER A 10 -2.82 3.14 -7.16
N THR A 11 -2.72 3.13 -5.85
CA THR A 11 -2.51 4.30 -5.00
C THR A 11 -1.29 4.12 -4.09
N LEU A 12 -0.43 5.13 -4.05
CA LEU A 12 0.72 5.21 -3.16
C LEU A 12 0.46 6.25 -2.07
N ILE A 13 0.63 5.87 -0.81
CA ILE A 13 0.51 6.78 0.34
C ILE A 13 1.90 7.19 0.78
N ILE A 14 2.17 8.47 0.82
CA ILE A 14 3.46 9.01 1.28
C ILE A 14 3.30 9.97 2.44
N SER A 15 4.25 9.94 3.33
CA SER A 15 4.43 10.94 4.39
C SER A 15 5.83 10.82 5.00
N PRO A 16 6.27 11.82 5.76
CA PRO A 16 7.38 11.67 6.70
C PRO A 16 7.09 10.57 7.74
N PRO A 17 8.11 10.07 8.47
CA PRO A 17 7.93 9.17 9.60
C PRO A 17 6.90 9.73 10.59
N GLY A 18 6.05 8.86 11.14
CA GLY A 18 5.01 9.27 12.10
C GLY A 18 3.82 10.03 11.49
N GLY A 19 3.72 10.13 10.17
CA GLY A 19 2.64 10.86 9.49
C GLY A 19 1.29 10.14 9.42
N GLY A 20 1.21 8.87 9.90
CA GLY A 20 -0.03 8.11 9.96
C GLY A 20 -0.30 7.24 8.72
N LYS A 21 0.72 6.94 7.91
CA LYS A 21 0.59 6.09 6.70
C LYS A 21 -0.03 4.73 6.99
N THR A 22 0.51 4.02 7.97
CA THR A 22 0.06 2.67 8.35
C THR A 22 -1.39 2.69 8.82
N THR A 23 -1.79 3.72 9.56
CA THR A 23 -3.19 3.89 10.00
C THR A 23 -4.12 4.14 8.81
N LEU A 24 -3.73 5.00 7.87
CA LEU A 24 -4.52 5.24 6.65
C LEU A 24 -4.56 4.01 5.75
N LEU A 25 -3.43 3.31 5.59
CA LEU A 25 -3.34 2.07 4.83
C LEU A 25 -4.35 1.04 5.37
N ARG A 26 -4.34 0.80 6.68
CA ARG A 26 -5.27 -0.12 7.36
C ARG A 26 -6.73 0.26 7.11
N GLU A 27 -7.08 1.52 7.29
CA GLU A 27 -8.45 1.98 7.10
C GLU A 27 -8.91 1.85 5.64
N LEU A 28 -8.05 2.15 4.67
CA LEU A 28 -8.36 1.94 3.26
C LEU A 28 -8.53 0.45 2.93
N ILE A 29 -7.68 -0.42 3.46
CA ILE A 29 -7.81 -1.88 3.31
C ILE A 29 -9.16 -2.33 3.85
N ARG A 30 -9.51 -1.93 5.07
CA ARG A 30 -10.78 -2.28 5.71
C ARG A 30 -11.98 -1.88 4.84
N LEU A 31 -12.01 -0.65 4.34
CA LEU A 31 -13.08 -0.14 3.48
C LEU A 31 -13.14 -0.85 2.12
N LEU A 32 -11.99 -1.12 1.51
CA LEU A 32 -11.93 -1.82 0.22
C LEU A 32 -12.35 -3.28 0.36
N ALA A 33 -11.99 -3.92 1.47
CA ALA A 33 -12.33 -5.32 1.76
C ALA A 33 -13.82 -5.56 2.10
N GLU A 34 -14.64 -4.52 2.20
CA GLU A 34 -16.10 -4.67 2.27
C GLU A 34 -16.68 -5.25 0.96
N GLY A 35 -16.13 -4.87 -0.18
CA GLY A 35 -16.63 -5.26 -1.49
C GLY A 35 -15.65 -5.95 -2.43
N ARG A 36 -14.36 -5.98 -2.10
CA ARG A 36 -13.28 -6.48 -2.97
C ARG A 36 -12.39 -7.48 -2.24
N ARG A 37 -11.78 -8.39 -2.98
CA ARG A 37 -10.73 -9.26 -2.45
C ARG A 37 -9.44 -8.47 -2.33
N VAL A 38 -8.97 -8.28 -1.11
CA VAL A 38 -7.72 -7.61 -0.80
C VAL A 38 -6.73 -8.64 -0.24
N SER A 39 -5.50 -8.60 -0.69
CA SER A 39 -4.41 -9.34 -0.07
C SER A 39 -3.39 -8.35 0.48
N LEU A 40 -2.98 -8.53 1.73
CA LEU A 40 -2.03 -7.67 2.44
C LEU A 40 -0.74 -8.44 2.72
N VAL A 41 0.38 -7.94 2.21
CA VAL A 41 1.71 -8.34 2.67
C VAL A 41 2.11 -7.41 3.79
N ASP A 42 2.05 -7.92 5.01
CA ASP A 42 2.36 -7.20 6.25
C ASP A 42 3.61 -7.80 6.90
N GLU A 43 4.77 -7.51 6.32
CA GLU A 43 6.04 -8.16 6.66
C GLU A 43 6.32 -8.18 8.17
N ARG A 44 6.02 -7.08 8.86
CA ARG A 44 6.24 -6.92 10.31
C ARG A 44 5.01 -7.17 11.16
N GLY A 45 3.85 -7.42 10.56
CA GLY A 45 2.58 -7.55 11.27
C GLY A 45 2.05 -6.25 11.89
N GLU A 46 2.52 -5.09 11.43
CA GLU A 46 2.17 -3.80 12.03
C GLU A 46 0.85 -3.22 11.50
N VAL A 47 0.48 -3.56 10.27
CA VAL A 47 -0.77 -3.08 9.65
C VAL A 47 -1.97 -3.76 10.28
N ALA A 48 -1.98 -5.08 10.28
CA ALA A 48 -3.06 -5.88 10.86
C ALA A 48 -2.91 -6.09 12.38
N GLY A 49 -1.77 -5.70 12.98
CA GLY A 49 -1.48 -5.93 14.38
C GLY A 49 -1.45 -7.43 14.70
N VAL A 50 -0.67 -8.20 13.93
CA VAL A 50 -0.68 -9.66 14.08
C VAL A 50 0.08 -10.09 15.32
N TYR A 51 -0.64 -10.73 16.22
CA TYR A 51 -0.08 -11.36 17.42
C TYR A 51 -0.45 -12.84 17.45
N ASP A 52 0.55 -13.69 17.61
CA ASP A 52 0.38 -15.17 17.60
C ASP A 52 -0.42 -15.69 16.39
N GLY A 53 -0.19 -15.09 15.23
CA GLY A 53 -0.85 -15.46 13.97
C GLY A 53 -2.28 -14.91 13.80
N VAL A 54 -2.77 -14.11 14.75
CA VAL A 54 -4.12 -13.55 14.71
C VAL A 54 -4.06 -12.03 14.52
N PRO A 55 -4.76 -11.46 13.52
CA PRO A 55 -4.91 -10.02 13.39
C PRO A 55 -5.72 -9.45 14.55
N GLU A 56 -5.20 -8.42 15.21
CA GLU A 56 -5.89 -7.69 16.28
C GLU A 56 -6.66 -6.46 15.77
N PHE A 57 -6.24 -5.92 14.62
CA PHE A 57 -6.93 -4.81 13.98
C PHE A 57 -7.87 -5.31 12.89
N ASP A 58 -9.00 -4.63 12.75
CA ASP A 58 -9.94 -4.88 11.67
C ASP A 58 -9.34 -4.41 10.33
N VAL A 59 -9.09 -5.36 9.44
CA VAL A 59 -8.66 -5.13 8.06
C VAL A 59 -9.74 -5.49 7.04
N GLY A 60 -10.95 -5.80 7.51
CA GLY A 60 -12.09 -6.14 6.68
C GLY A 60 -12.22 -7.64 6.38
N ALA A 61 -13.45 -8.07 6.12
CA ALA A 61 -13.83 -9.49 6.01
C ALA A 61 -13.25 -10.21 4.78
N ARG A 62 -12.82 -9.46 3.75
CA ARG A 62 -12.27 -10.01 2.50
C ARG A 62 -10.79 -9.67 2.34
N CYS A 63 -10.06 -9.57 3.44
CA CYS A 63 -8.62 -9.32 3.45
C CYS A 63 -7.87 -10.56 3.92
N ASP A 64 -7.02 -11.10 3.04
CA ASP A 64 -6.05 -12.13 3.39
C ASP A 64 -4.74 -11.46 3.83
N VAL A 65 -4.24 -11.84 5.00
CA VAL A 65 -3.02 -11.23 5.58
C VAL A 65 -1.89 -12.24 5.61
N MET A 66 -0.74 -11.85 5.07
CA MET A 66 0.50 -12.61 5.15
C MET A 66 1.57 -11.83 5.88
N THR A 67 2.16 -12.44 6.91
CA THR A 67 3.21 -11.85 7.74
C THR A 67 4.47 -12.70 7.76
N GLY A 68 5.59 -12.12 8.20
CA GLY A 68 6.83 -12.86 8.42
C GLY A 68 7.58 -13.26 7.14
N VAL A 69 7.21 -12.70 5.99
CA VAL A 69 7.89 -12.87 4.70
C VAL A 69 8.14 -11.52 4.05
N ASP A 70 9.20 -11.43 3.23
CA ASP A 70 9.46 -10.23 2.44
C ASP A 70 8.35 -9.97 1.41
N LYS A 71 8.24 -8.73 0.94
CA LYS A 71 7.15 -8.31 0.05
C LYS A 71 7.15 -9.06 -1.29
N ARG A 72 8.32 -9.34 -1.84
CA ARG A 72 8.45 -10.09 -3.10
C ARG A 72 7.89 -11.50 -2.97
N THR A 73 8.31 -12.22 -1.93
CA THR A 73 7.86 -13.59 -1.64
C THR A 73 6.36 -13.61 -1.31
N GLY A 74 5.93 -12.75 -0.40
CA GLY A 74 4.53 -12.65 0.03
C GLY A 74 3.59 -12.28 -1.12
N ALA A 75 3.95 -11.30 -1.93
CA ALA A 75 3.18 -10.92 -3.12
C ALA A 75 3.03 -12.09 -4.09
N GLY A 76 4.13 -12.79 -4.39
CA GLY A 76 4.11 -13.95 -5.27
C GLY A 76 3.21 -15.08 -4.78
N MET A 77 3.16 -15.33 -3.47
CA MET A 77 2.30 -16.34 -2.86
C MET A 77 0.83 -15.92 -2.90
N LEU A 78 0.52 -14.71 -2.48
CA LEU A 78 -0.86 -14.20 -2.44
C LEU A 78 -1.48 -14.06 -3.84
N LEU A 79 -0.72 -13.57 -4.82
CA LEU A 79 -1.19 -13.45 -6.20
C LEU A 79 -1.58 -14.81 -6.80
N ARG A 80 -0.82 -15.88 -6.49
CA ARG A 80 -1.12 -17.23 -6.99
C ARG A 80 -2.26 -17.92 -6.26
N ALA A 81 -2.36 -17.71 -4.93
CA ALA A 81 -3.27 -18.48 -4.09
C ALA A 81 -4.64 -17.79 -3.87
N MET A 82 -4.67 -16.47 -3.75
CA MET A 82 -5.86 -15.74 -3.26
C MET A 82 -6.60 -14.99 -4.35
N ASN A 83 -6.04 -14.87 -5.54
CA ASN A 83 -6.64 -14.15 -6.66
C ASN A 83 -7.20 -12.76 -6.24
N PRO A 84 -6.37 -11.89 -5.66
CA PRO A 84 -6.82 -10.59 -5.18
C PRO A 84 -7.18 -9.64 -6.33
N GLU A 85 -8.07 -8.70 -6.06
CA GLU A 85 -8.31 -7.54 -6.91
C GLU A 85 -7.37 -6.39 -6.55
N ILE A 86 -6.94 -6.36 -5.28
CA ILE A 86 -6.01 -5.36 -4.74
C ILE A 86 -4.94 -6.07 -3.92
N LEU A 87 -3.68 -5.77 -4.21
CA LEU A 87 -2.55 -6.14 -3.36
C LEU A 87 -2.12 -4.93 -2.56
N ALA A 88 -2.21 -5.04 -1.24
CA ALA A 88 -1.72 -4.03 -0.31
C ALA A 88 -0.36 -4.44 0.25
N MET A 89 0.53 -3.46 0.45
CA MET A 89 1.82 -3.68 1.11
C MET A 89 2.24 -2.45 1.89
N ASP A 90 2.79 -2.67 3.08
CA ASP A 90 3.39 -1.58 3.82
C ASP A 90 4.78 -1.26 3.26
N GLU A 91 5.22 -0.12 3.51
CA GLU A 91 6.50 0.55 3.29
C GLU A 91 7.44 -0.06 2.23
N ILE A 92 7.44 0.53 1.04
CA ILE A 92 8.44 0.24 0.00
C ILE A 92 9.78 0.86 0.41
N THR A 93 10.79 0.02 0.68
CA THR A 93 12.08 0.44 1.25
C THR A 93 13.29 -0.01 0.46
N GLU A 94 13.16 -1.04 -0.36
CA GLU A 94 14.30 -1.63 -1.06
C GLU A 94 13.98 -2.01 -2.52
N PRO A 95 15.00 -2.16 -3.37
CA PRO A 95 14.81 -2.51 -4.79
C PRO A 95 14.02 -3.80 -5.02
N ALA A 96 14.15 -4.80 -4.14
CA ALA A 96 13.40 -6.06 -4.23
C ALA A 96 11.88 -5.86 -4.10
N ASP A 97 11.42 -4.81 -3.41
CA ASP A 97 10.01 -4.46 -3.30
C ASP A 97 9.39 -4.08 -4.67
N LEU A 98 10.20 -3.54 -5.59
CA LEU A 98 9.76 -3.23 -6.94
C LEU A 98 9.34 -4.47 -7.73
N ASP A 99 9.90 -5.64 -7.40
CA ASP A 99 9.52 -6.90 -8.03
C ASP A 99 8.10 -7.32 -7.64
N ALA A 100 7.69 -7.05 -6.39
CA ALA A 100 6.31 -7.23 -5.94
C ALA A 100 5.36 -6.33 -6.71
N VAL A 101 5.73 -5.06 -6.91
CA VAL A 101 4.96 -4.09 -7.71
C VAL A 101 4.80 -4.55 -9.15
N ARG A 102 5.89 -4.98 -9.80
CA ARG A 102 5.87 -5.50 -11.19
C ARG A 102 5.00 -6.75 -11.31
N SER A 103 5.10 -7.66 -10.35
CA SER A 103 4.34 -8.92 -10.35
C SER A 103 2.84 -8.66 -10.27
N ALA A 104 2.40 -7.80 -9.37
CA ALA A 104 0.98 -7.42 -9.23
C ALA A 104 0.46 -6.71 -10.49
N ALA A 105 1.23 -5.75 -11.02
CA ALA A 105 0.86 -5.05 -12.24
C ALA A 105 0.76 -6.00 -13.44
N GLY A 106 1.70 -6.95 -13.56
CA GLY A 106 1.69 -7.99 -14.60
C GLY A 106 0.48 -8.92 -14.53
N CYS A 107 -0.11 -9.09 -13.34
CA CYS A 107 -1.34 -9.85 -13.12
C CYS A 107 -2.62 -8.99 -13.27
N GLY A 108 -2.51 -7.70 -13.56
CA GLY A 108 -3.66 -6.78 -13.64
C GLY A 108 -4.27 -6.46 -12.28
N VAL A 109 -3.54 -6.68 -11.18
CA VAL A 109 -3.98 -6.42 -9.81
C VAL A 109 -3.63 -4.99 -9.43
N ALA A 110 -4.58 -4.26 -8.87
CA ALA A 110 -4.34 -2.92 -8.37
C ALA A 110 -3.49 -2.94 -7.09
N LEU A 111 -2.72 -1.88 -6.87
CA LEU A 111 -1.78 -1.78 -5.75
C LEU A 111 -2.17 -0.68 -4.78
N LEU A 112 -2.03 -0.96 -3.50
CA LEU A 112 -2.11 0.02 -2.41
C LEU A 112 -0.85 -0.12 -1.55
N ALA A 113 0.05 0.86 -1.58
CA ALA A 113 1.31 0.78 -0.87
C ALA A 113 1.66 2.07 -0.14
N THR A 114 2.64 2.01 0.75
CA THR A 114 3.17 3.18 1.42
C THR A 114 4.66 3.38 1.14
N ALA A 115 5.13 4.63 1.26
CA ALA A 115 6.54 4.98 1.16
C ALA A 115 6.87 6.20 2.04
N HIS A 116 8.12 6.29 2.47
CA HIS A 116 8.61 7.43 3.24
C HIS A 116 9.11 8.57 2.34
N ALA A 117 8.25 9.56 2.10
CA ALA A 117 8.64 10.78 1.43
C ALA A 117 7.76 11.94 1.92
N ARG A 118 8.27 13.16 1.90
CA ARG A 118 7.49 14.35 2.28
C ARG A 118 6.44 14.70 1.25
N ASP A 119 6.83 14.59 -0.02
CA ASP A 119 6.05 14.96 -1.20
C ASP A 119 6.61 14.26 -2.45
N LEU A 120 5.97 14.45 -3.59
CA LEU A 120 6.44 13.90 -4.87
C LEU A 120 7.82 14.42 -5.29
N GLU A 121 8.18 15.65 -4.93
CA GLU A 121 9.49 16.20 -5.24
C GLU A 121 10.58 15.47 -4.44
N ASP A 122 10.37 15.20 -3.17
CA ASP A 122 11.27 14.39 -2.33
C ASP A 122 11.42 12.96 -2.89
N MET A 123 10.34 12.34 -3.36
CA MET A 123 10.39 11.04 -4.03
C MET A 123 11.29 11.08 -5.27
N SER A 124 11.17 12.11 -6.09
CA SER A 124 11.93 12.22 -7.34
C SER A 124 13.43 12.36 -7.14
N ARG A 125 13.89 12.76 -5.96
CA ARG A 125 15.31 12.86 -5.58
C ARG A 125 15.93 11.53 -5.18
N ARG A 126 15.12 10.52 -4.81
CA ARG A 126 15.58 9.22 -4.36
C ARG A 126 15.51 8.20 -5.48
N ARG A 127 16.61 7.49 -5.72
CA ARG A 127 16.73 6.52 -6.81
C ARG A 127 15.61 5.49 -6.79
N LEU A 128 15.39 4.84 -5.66
CA LEU A 128 14.35 3.82 -5.50
C LEU A 128 12.97 4.33 -5.91
N TYR A 129 12.58 5.51 -5.46
CA TYR A 129 11.27 6.06 -5.73
C TYR A 129 11.12 6.62 -7.15
N ARG A 130 12.22 7.10 -7.77
CA ARG A 130 12.19 7.40 -9.20
C ARG A 130 11.92 6.15 -10.03
N GLU A 131 12.59 5.04 -9.70
CA GLU A 131 12.34 3.74 -10.35
C GLU A 131 10.91 3.27 -10.13
N LEU A 132 10.38 3.41 -8.91
CA LEU A 132 8.99 3.10 -8.58
C LEU A 132 7.99 3.89 -9.42
N LEU A 133 8.15 5.21 -9.48
CA LEU A 133 7.29 6.09 -10.27
C LEU A 133 7.40 5.81 -11.77
N ALA A 134 8.62 5.51 -12.26
CA ALA A 134 8.87 5.17 -13.66
C ALA A 134 8.20 3.88 -14.12
N LEU A 135 7.80 2.99 -13.21
CA LEU A 135 7.00 1.80 -13.55
C LEU A 135 5.61 2.15 -14.09
N GLY A 136 5.11 3.37 -13.83
CA GLY A 136 3.80 3.82 -14.30
C GLY A 136 2.61 3.03 -13.74
N VAL A 137 2.82 2.30 -12.64
CA VAL A 137 1.80 1.45 -12.03
C VAL A 137 0.85 2.25 -11.15
N PHE A 138 1.38 3.16 -10.34
CA PHE A 138 0.56 4.01 -9.48
C PHE A 138 -0.04 5.16 -10.29
N ARG A 139 -1.36 5.33 -10.15
CA ARG A 139 -2.13 6.42 -10.77
C ARG A 139 -2.41 7.55 -9.81
N ARG A 140 -2.34 7.26 -8.50
CA ARG A 140 -2.63 8.23 -7.44
C ARG A 140 -1.57 8.22 -6.38
N VAL A 141 -1.28 9.40 -5.85
CA VAL A 141 -0.45 9.58 -4.65
C VAL A 141 -1.24 10.36 -3.61
N VAL A 142 -1.28 9.82 -2.40
CA VAL A 142 -1.83 10.49 -1.23
C VAL A 142 -0.68 11.00 -0.38
N GLU A 143 -0.52 12.31 -0.35
CA GLU A 143 0.45 12.99 0.51
C GLU A 143 -0.19 13.28 1.88
N LEU A 144 0.39 12.72 2.96
CA LEU A 144 -0.04 13.00 4.32
C LEU A 144 0.92 13.97 4.98
N GLU A 145 0.39 15.05 5.49
CA GLU A 145 1.11 16.01 6.32
C GLU A 145 0.50 16.06 7.73
N ASN A 146 1.36 16.12 8.74
CA ASN A 146 0.96 16.45 10.09
C ASN A 146 1.71 17.71 10.53
N ARG A 147 1.01 18.84 10.55
CA ARG A 147 1.56 20.11 11.03
C ARG A 147 0.79 20.56 12.27
N ALA A 148 1.49 20.70 13.38
CA ALA A 148 0.94 21.19 14.66
C ALA A 148 -0.35 20.44 15.09
N GLY A 149 -0.38 19.10 14.94
CA GLY A 149 -1.53 18.28 15.30
C GLY A 149 -2.68 18.27 14.26
N VAL A 150 -2.55 19.06 13.19
CA VAL A 150 -3.52 19.05 12.09
C VAL A 150 -3.02 18.12 10.99
N ARG A 151 -3.77 17.05 10.75
CA ARG A 151 -3.52 16.13 9.64
C ARG A 151 -4.17 16.69 8.37
N ARG A 152 -3.36 16.80 7.32
CA ARG A 152 -3.82 17.15 5.97
C ARG A 152 -3.54 16.01 5.03
N CYS A 153 -4.48 15.72 4.14
CA CYS A 153 -4.37 14.74 3.10
C CYS A 153 -4.54 15.43 1.75
N ARG A 154 -3.59 15.26 0.84
CA ARG A 154 -3.66 15.78 -0.51
C ARG A 154 -3.59 14.62 -1.50
N LEU A 155 -4.60 14.52 -2.36
CA LEU A 155 -4.62 13.56 -3.46
C LEU A 155 -3.98 14.19 -4.71
N ARG A 156 -3.06 13.47 -5.33
CA ARG A 156 -2.45 13.80 -6.62
C ARG A 156 -2.73 12.68 -7.61
N GLU A 157 -3.09 13.03 -8.82
CA GLU A 157 -3.12 12.10 -9.94
C GLU A 157 -1.78 12.10 -10.64
N LEU A 158 -1.30 10.91 -11.03
CA LEU A 158 -0.09 10.72 -11.80
C LEU A 158 -0.46 10.49 -13.28
N PRO A 159 0.38 10.94 -14.22
CA PRO A 159 0.14 10.74 -15.64
C PRO A 159 0.12 9.27 -16.08
#